data_b3a7847bd765217414c72d2216026dfe
#
_entry.id   b3a7847bd765217414c72d2216026dfe
#
_cell.length_a   1.000
_cell.length_b   1.000
_cell.length_c   1.000
_cell.angle_alpha   90.00
_cell.angle_beta   90.00
_cell.angle_gamma   90.00
#
_symmetry.space_group_name_H-M   'P 1'
#
loop_
_entity.id
_entity.type
_entity.pdbx_description
1 polymer ?
#
loop_
_entity_poly.entity_id
_entity_poly.type
_entity_poly.pdbx_seq_one_letter_code
_entity_poly.pdbx_strand_id
1 'polypeptide(L)'
;MNGTDSDFLEITCGVPQGSILGPTLFLCYINDMCSSLDCRLSLYADDSTLMASGKNVNELSLFLTDQLESCSRWLVDNRLSLHVDKCEAMLFGSCSRMKVENDFKVQCFGKEIRRVSGVKYLGIYLDEKLSGNEQAMAVLKKISSRLAFLYRKAPFLNQRCRRLLCMSLIQPFFDYCCSSWYSSLSFQLKESLDVMQRKMIRFVYGLHSRSTINSSHLANIGWLSVRDRVRFFKLLHAYRIHHGLAPKYISGSFVTFSSFHSHNTRGSSTNFLITKEDSSRSIMLNSFSYTVKKEWNSLPIGLKSITSYATFKTRLREFLFKTY
;
A
#
# COMPACT_ATOMS: atom_id res chain seq x y z
N MET A 1 -27.20 -28.41 -14.66
CA MET A 1 -28.15 -27.31 -14.86
C MET A 1 -28.97 -27.70 -16.07
N ASN A 2 -30.28 -27.76 -15.92
CA ASN A 2 -31.19 -28.50 -16.79
C ASN A 2 -31.63 -27.78 -18.06
N GLY A 3 -30.74 -27.17 -18.82
CA GLY A 3 -31.05 -26.64 -20.16
C GLY A 3 -32.18 -25.61 -20.24
N THR A 4 -32.46 -24.91 -19.12
CA THR A 4 -33.45 -23.83 -19.09
C THR A 4 -32.67 -22.52 -19.18
N ASP A 5 -32.75 -21.84 -20.31
CA ASP A 5 -32.16 -20.49 -20.48
C ASP A 5 -33.12 -19.48 -19.82
N SER A 6 -32.56 -18.38 -19.29
CA SER A 6 -33.35 -17.22 -18.84
C SER A 6 -33.88 -16.46 -20.05
N ASP A 7 -34.99 -15.68 -19.84
CA ASP A 7 -35.49 -14.80 -20.89
C ASP A 7 -34.46 -13.77 -21.32
N PHE A 8 -34.50 -13.41 -22.60
CA PHE A 8 -33.66 -12.35 -23.15
C PHE A 8 -34.13 -11.00 -22.63
N LEU A 9 -33.20 -10.23 -22.05
CA LEU A 9 -33.40 -8.83 -21.67
C LEU A 9 -32.49 -7.94 -22.52
N GLU A 10 -33.04 -6.84 -23.03
CA GLU A 10 -32.30 -5.85 -23.79
C GLU A 10 -31.37 -5.11 -22.87
N ILE A 11 -30.07 -5.08 -23.21
CA ILE A 11 -29.03 -4.31 -22.50
C ILE A 11 -28.86 -2.97 -23.20
N THR A 12 -29.38 -1.90 -22.59
CA THR A 12 -29.32 -0.54 -23.15
C THR A 12 -28.13 0.28 -22.63
N CYS A 13 -27.46 -0.17 -21.57
CA CYS A 13 -26.29 0.51 -20.98
C CYS A 13 -25.40 -0.46 -20.21
N GLY A 14 -24.16 -0.03 -19.95
CA GLY A 14 -23.18 -0.81 -19.20
C GLY A 14 -22.42 -1.84 -20.04
N VAL A 15 -21.66 -2.69 -19.36
CA VAL A 15 -20.92 -3.79 -19.96
C VAL A 15 -21.23 -5.08 -19.18
N PRO A 16 -21.29 -6.26 -19.86
CA PRO A 16 -21.55 -7.53 -19.16
C PRO A 16 -20.48 -7.80 -18.09
N GLN A 17 -20.89 -8.05 -16.86
CA GLN A 17 -19.98 -8.44 -15.78
C GLN A 17 -19.29 -9.76 -16.12
N GLY A 18 -17.97 -9.80 -15.96
CA GLY A 18 -17.17 -10.98 -16.31
C GLY A 18 -16.70 -11.03 -17.77
N SER A 19 -17.06 -10.04 -18.62
CA SER A 19 -16.51 -9.93 -19.96
C SER A 19 -15.03 -9.52 -19.92
N ILE A 20 -14.23 -9.97 -20.89
CA ILE A 20 -12.80 -9.66 -20.98
C ILE A 20 -12.58 -8.17 -21.27
N LEU A 21 -13.41 -7.55 -22.11
CA LEU A 21 -13.30 -6.15 -22.51
C LEU A 21 -13.94 -5.16 -21.53
N GLY A 22 -14.87 -5.60 -20.68
CA GLY A 22 -15.62 -4.74 -19.76
C GLY A 22 -14.73 -3.80 -18.94
N PRO A 23 -13.70 -4.29 -18.24
CA PRO A 23 -12.80 -3.45 -17.45
C PRO A 23 -12.04 -2.41 -18.30
N THR A 24 -11.60 -2.79 -19.50
CA THR A 24 -10.89 -1.87 -20.42
C THR A 24 -11.80 -0.77 -20.93
N LEU A 25 -13.02 -1.11 -21.34
CA LEU A 25 -14.02 -0.14 -21.80
C LEU A 25 -14.40 0.83 -20.67
N PHE A 26 -14.59 0.33 -19.44
CA PHE A 26 -14.87 1.19 -18.30
C PHE A 26 -13.70 2.16 -18.01
N LEU A 27 -12.45 1.69 -18.06
CA LEU A 27 -11.29 2.54 -17.86
C LEU A 27 -11.18 3.64 -18.95
N CYS A 28 -11.45 3.30 -20.21
CA CYS A 28 -11.50 4.29 -21.29
C CYS A 28 -12.61 5.32 -21.05
N TYR A 29 -13.76 4.87 -20.56
CA TYR A 29 -14.92 5.69 -20.29
C TYR A 29 -14.71 6.71 -19.16
N ILE A 30 -14.07 6.29 -18.04
CA ILE A 30 -13.88 7.15 -16.87
C ILE A 30 -12.61 8.01 -16.93
N ASN A 31 -11.74 7.79 -17.92
CA ASN A 31 -10.38 8.36 -17.93
C ASN A 31 -10.34 9.89 -18.03
N ASP A 32 -11.30 10.52 -18.69
CA ASP A 32 -11.34 11.96 -18.89
C ASP A 32 -11.94 12.74 -17.71
N MET A 33 -12.52 12.04 -16.72
CA MET A 33 -12.98 12.66 -15.46
C MET A 33 -11.90 13.49 -14.79
N CYS A 34 -10.63 13.08 -14.91
CA CYS A 34 -9.50 13.84 -14.36
C CYS A 34 -9.37 15.24 -14.94
N SER A 35 -9.85 15.47 -16.18
CA SER A 35 -9.74 16.77 -16.87
C SER A 35 -10.79 17.78 -16.41
N SER A 36 -11.83 17.34 -15.69
CA SER A 36 -12.88 18.20 -15.15
C SER A 36 -12.62 18.72 -13.74
N LEU A 37 -11.46 18.38 -13.14
CA LEU A 37 -11.14 18.66 -11.75
C LEU A 37 -9.80 19.39 -11.62
N ASP A 38 -9.74 20.35 -10.72
CA ASP A 38 -8.52 21.09 -10.37
C ASP A 38 -7.78 20.47 -9.16
N CYS A 39 -8.34 19.41 -8.58
CA CYS A 39 -7.70 18.66 -7.51
C CYS A 39 -7.04 17.37 -8.01
N ARG A 40 -6.19 16.77 -7.19
CA ARG A 40 -5.60 15.48 -7.53
C ARG A 40 -6.64 14.37 -7.42
N LEU A 41 -6.90 13.68 -8.53
CA LEU A 41 -7.77 12.51 -8.60
C LEU A 41 -6.95 11.24 -8.71
N SER A 42 -7.34 10.20 -7.99
CA SER A 42 -6.82 8.83 -8.12
C SER A 42 -7.98 7.90 -8.40
N LEU A 43 -7.89 7.17 -9.52
CA LEU A 43 -8.90 6.22 -9.97
C LEU A 43 -8.36 4.79 -9.85
N TYR A 44 -9.18 3.89 -9.34
CA TYR A 44 -8.92 2.45 -9.35
C TYR A 44 -10.25 1.72 -9.61
N ALA A 45 -10.46 1.31 -10.85
CA ALA A 45 -11.77 0.87 -11.34
C ALA A 45 -12.85 1.91 -11.00
N ASP A 46 -13.87 1.52 -10.25
CA ASP A 46 -14.96 2.37 -9.76
C ASP A 46 -14.60 3.19 -8.51
N ASP A 47 -13.52 2.83 -7.79
CA ASP A 47 -13.06 3.59 -6.62
C ASP A 47 -12.35 4.88 -7.06
N SER A 48 -12.92 6.02 -6.70
CA SER A 48 -12.39 7.36 -7.00
C SER A 48 -12.01 8.08 -5.70
N THR A 49 -10.84 8.74 -5.69
CA THR A 49 -10.36 9.46 -4.51
C THR A 49 -9.86 10.85 -4.90
N LEU A 50 -10.53 11.88 -4.41
CA LEU A 50 -10.11 13.27 -4.56
C LEU A 50 -9.18 13.64 -3.41
N MET A 51 -8.08 14.31 -3.72
CA MET A 51 -7.09 14.73 -2.74
C MET A 51 -6.75 16.19 -2.95
N ALA A 52 -6.82 16.97 -1.87
CA ALA A 52 -6.40 18.36 -1.84
C ALA A 52 -5.58 18.65 -0.58
N SER A 53 -4.84 19.75 -0.58
CA SER A 53 -4.08 20.22 0.58
C SER A 53 -4.23 21.72 0.74
N GLY A 54 -4.34 22.20 1.97
CA GLY A 54 -4.50 23.60 2.27
C GLY A 54 -3.96 23.96 3.65
N LYS A 55 -3.84 25.26 3.92
CA LYS A 55 -3.43 25.77 5.23
C LYS A 55 -4.63 26.04 6.14
N ASN A 56 -5.80 26.33 5.55
CA ASN A 56 -7.06 26.65 6.22
C ASN A 56 -8.07 25.55 5.89
N VAL A 57 -8.72 25.01 6.92
CA VAL A 57 -9.67 23.89 6.76
C VAL A 57 -10.97 24.34 6.11
N ASN A 58 -11.44 25.54 6.41
CA ASN A 58 -12.68 26.07 5.80
C ASN A 58 -12.50 26.28 4.28
N GLU A 59 -11.36 26.86 3.87
CA GLU A 59 -11.03 27.03 2.44
C GLU A 59 -10.90 25.66 1.75
N LEU A 60 -10.28 24.68 2.43
CA LEU A 60 -10.14 23.32 1.92
C LEU A 60 -11.50 22.62 1.78
N SER A 61 -12.41 22.82 2.74
CA SER A 61 -13.77 22.28 2.71
C SER A 61 -14.59 22.85 1.54
N LEU A 62 -14.52 24.17 1.34
CA LEU A 62 -15.18 24.84 0.22
C LEU A 62 -14.61 24.38 -1.13
N PHE A 63 -13.28 24.34 -1.25
CA PHE A 63 -12.61 23.85 -2.45
C PHE A 63 -13.02 22.41 -2.80
N LEU A 64 -12.98 21.48 -1.82
CA LEU A 64 -13.37 20.09 -2.06
C LEU A 64 -14.86 19.95 -2.39
N THR A 65 -15.73 20.78 -1.82
CA THR A 65 -17.15 20.80 -2.15
C THR A 65 -17.35 21.21 -3.62
N ASP A 66 -16.68 22.28 -4.09
CA ASP A 66 -16.70 22.71 -5.47
C ASP A 66 -16.18 21.61 -6.44
N GLN A 67 -15.07 20.97 -6.09
CA GLN A 67 -14.53 19.87 -6.87
C GLN A 67 -15.47 18.65 -6.94
N LEU A 68 -16.18 18.35 -5.85
CA LEU A 68 -17.19 17.29 -5.83
C LEU A 68 -18.43 17.64 -6.64
N GLU A 69 -18.83 18.89 -6.68
CA GLU A 69 -19.91 19.36 -7.57
C GLU A 69 -19.52 19.23 -9.03
N SER A 70 -18.27 19.58 -9.38
CA SER A 70 -17.72 19.40 -10.72
C SER A 70 -17.66 17.92 -11.13
N CYS A 71 -17.17 17.05 -10.21
CA CYS A 71 -17.20 15.60 -10.37
C CYS A 71 -18.62 15.07 -10.58
N SER A 72 -19.57 15.56 -9.78
CA SER A 72 -20.97 15.15 -9.85
C SER A 72 -21.63 15.52 -11.17
N ARG A 73 -21.35 16.74 -11.68
CA ARG A 73 -21.81 17.17 -13.00
C ARG A 73 -21.26 16.25 -14.09
N TRP A 74 -19.96 15.98 -14.07
CA TRP A 74 -19.33 15.06 -15.02
C TRP A 74 -19.99 13.66 -14.98
N LEU A 75 -20.25 13.11 -13.78
CA LEU A 75 -20.91 11.81 -13.62
C LEU A 75 -22.32 11.81 -14.23
N VAL A 76 -23.10 12.85 -13.98
CA VAL A 76 -24.46 12.98 -14.55
C VAL A 76 -24.42 13.07 -16.07
N ASP A 77 -23.52 13.89 -16.64
CA ASP A 77 -23.36 14.06 -18.09
C ASP A 77 -22.96 12.75 -18.76
N ASN A 78 -22.18 11.93 -18.06
CA ASN A 78 -21.75 10.60 -18.49
C ASN A 78 -22.68 9.46 -18.01
N ARG A 79 -23.89 9.76 -17.58
CA ARG A 79 -24.90 8.76 -17.17
C ARG A 79 -24.41 7.79 -16.09
N LEU A 80 -23.50 8.25 -15.22
CA LEU A 80 -23.05 7.53 -14.05
C LEU A 80 -23.72 8.10 -12.80
N SER A 81 -24.00 7.24 -11.82
CA SER A 81 -24.62 7.65 -10.55
C SER A 81 -23.62 7.49 -9.39
N LEU A 82 -23.48 8.54 -8.59
CA LEU A 82 -22.69 8.51 -7.36
C LEU A 82 -23.57 8.11 -6.17
N HIS A 83 -23.11 7.11 -5.42
CA HIS A 83 -23.77 6.72 -4.18
C HIS A 83 -23.21 7.52 -3.02
N VAL A 84 -23.75 8.72 -2.76
CA VAL A 84 -23.23 9.68 -1.75
C VAL A 84 -23.13 9.06 -0.35
N ASP A 85 -24.05 8.18 0.04
CA ASP A 85 -24.02 7.51 1.37
C ASP A 85 -22.82 6.59 1.59
N LYS A 86 -22.13 6.18 0.50
CA LYS A 86 -20.90 5.39 0.56
C LYS A 86 -19.63 6.27 0.51
N CYS A 87 -19.80 7.57 0.21
CA CYS A 87 -18.69 8.49 0.20
C CYS A 87 -18.23 8.80 1.62
N GLU A 88 -16.94 8.89 1.82
CA GLU A 88 -16.31 9.21 3.10
C GLU A 88 -15.26 10.30 2.90
N ALA A 89 -15.19 11.24 3.84
CA ALA A 89 -14.20 12.29 3.84
C ALA A 89 -13.27 12.11 5.05
N MET A 90 -11.96 12.21 4.83
CA MET A 90 -10.95 12.12 5.88
C MET A 90 -10.00 13.30 5.81
N LEU A 91 -9.76 13.93 6.96
CA LEU A 91 -8.80 15.00 7.11
C LEU A 91 -7.51 14.48 7.74
N PHE A 92 -6.39 14.74 7.08
CA PHE A 92 -5.06 14.44 7.61
C PHE A 92 -4.39 15.69 8.13
N GLY A 93 -3.87 15.66 9.35
CA GLY A 93 -3.22 16.83 9.93
C GLY A 93 -2.40 16.53 11.19
N SER A 94 -1.76 17.57 11.75
CA SER A 94 -1.12 17.44 13.06
C SER A 94 -2.17 17.38 14.16
N CYS A 95 -1.92 16.60 15.23
CA CYS A 95 -2.85 16.42 16.34
C CYS A 95 -3.30 17.76 16.99
N SER A 96 -2.44 18.77 16.99
CA SER A 96 -2.76 20.12 17.52
C SER A 96 -3.76 20.87 16.63
N ARG A 97 -3.63 20.77 15.31
CA ARG A 97 -4.58 21.40 14.37
C ARG A 97 -5.91 20.65 14.32
N MET A 98 -5.87 19.32 14.30
CA MET A 98 -7.07 18.48 14.24
C MET A 98 -8.02 18.65 15.44
N LYS A 99 -7.49 19.04 16.61
CA LYS A 99 -8.30 19.32 17.80
C LYS A 99 -9.09 20.65 17.72
N VAL A 100 -8.62 21.60 16.95
CA VAL A 100 -9.21 22.97 16.83
C VAL A 100 -10.21 23.00 15.65
N GLU A 101 -10.13 22.08 14.70
CA GLU A 101 -10.83 22.17 13.42
C GLU A 101 -11.97 21.16 13.31
N ASN A 102 -13.03 21.36 14.13
CA ASN A 102 -14.27 20.57 14.03
C ASN A 102 -15.11 20.91 12.78
N ASP A 103 -14.73 21.94 12.01
CA ASP A 103 -15.56 22.51 10.94
C ASP A 103 -15.26 21.93 9.54
N PHE A 104 -14.49 20.86 9.44
CA PHE A 104 -14.28 20.19 8.16
C PHE A 104 -15.57 19.50 7.71
N LYS A 105 -16.29 20.14 6.79
CA LYS A 105 -17.52 19.65 6.19
C LYS A 105 -17.42 19.74 4.68
N VAL A 106 -17.69 18.65 4.02
CA VAL A 106 -17.68 18.55 2.55
C VAL A 106 -19.06 18.10 2.10
N GLN A 107 -19.58 18.70 1.05
CA GLN A 107 -20.91 18.37 0.51
C GLN A 107 -20.81 17.84 -0.92
N CYS A 108 -21.78 17.00 -1.27
CA CYS A 108 -21.96 16.47 -2.61
C CYS A 108 -23.47 16.37 -2.90
N PHE A 109 -23.95 16.97 -3.97
CA PHE A 109 -25.39 17.08 -4.29
C PHE A 109 -26.20 17.70 -3.11
N GLY A 110 -25.65 18.68 -2.42
CA GLY A 110 -26.29 19.30 -1.25
C GLY A 110 -26.34 18.44 0.01
N LYS A 111 -25.78 17.21 -0.01
CA LYS A 111 -25.72 16.30 1.13
C LYS A 111 -24.30 16.30 1.74
N GLU A 112 -24.23 16.42 3.07
CA GLU A 112 -22.93 16.35 3.77
C GLU A 112 -22.36 14.93 3.70
N ILE A 113 -21.08 14.83 3.28
CA ILE A 113 -20.32 13.58 3.26
C ILE A 113 -19.83 13.26 4.67
N ARG A 114 -20.01 12.02 5.07
CA ARG A 114 -19.59 11.54 6.39
C ARG A 114 -18.09 11.69 6.60
N ARG A 115 -17.70 12.49 7.58
CA ARG A 115 -16.32 12.55 8.05
C ARG A 115 -15.99 11.29 8.85
N VAL A 116 -14.83 10.67 8.56
CA VAL A 116 -14.34 9.48 9.25
C VAL A 116 -12.91 9.66 9.73
N SER A 117 -12.55 9.04 10.86
CA SER A 117 -11.18 9.01 11.41
C SER A 117 -10.34 7.85 10.87
N GLY A 118 -10.99 6.89 10.23
CA GLY A 118 -10.34 5.74 9.59
C GLY A 118 -11.14 5.26 8.39
N VAL A 119 -10.46 4.93 7.29
CA VAL A 119 -11.07 4.44 6.05
C VAL A 119 -10.34 3.20 5.55
N LYS A 120 -11.07 2.30 4.91
CA LYS A 120 -10.47 1.16 4.20
C LYS A 120 -10.29 1.53 2.74
N TYR A 121 -9.08 1.91 2.36
CA TYR A 121 -8.71 2.30 1.00
C TYR A 121 -7.93 1.17 0.30
N LEU A 122 -8.43 0.68 -0.83
CA LEU A 122 -7.83 -0.41 -1.61
C LEU A 122 -7.36 -1.60 -0.75
N GLY A 123 -8.17 -1.97 0.23
CA GLY A 123 -7.88 -3.10 1.11
C GLY A 123 -6.97 -2.82 2.31
N ILE A 124 -6.50 -1.58 2.47
CA ILE A 124 -5.68 -1.11 3.60
C ILE A 124 -6.48 -0.17 4.48
N TYR A 125 -6.34 -0.31 5.79
CA TYR A 125 -6.89 0.64 6.75
C TYR A 125 -5.93 1.83 6.91
N LEU A 126 -6.42 3.02 6.61
CA LEU A 126 -5.75 4.29 6.82
C LEU A 126 -6.42 5.00 8.00
N ASP A 127 -5.63 5.58 8.89
CA ASP A 127 -6.07 6.44 9.98
C ASP A 127 -5.57 7.88 9.76
N GLU A 128 -6.22 8.87 10.38
CA GLU A 128 -5.90 10.30 10.26
C GLU A 128 -4.44 10.64 10.58
N LYS A 129 -3.76 9.80 11.37
CA LYS A 129 -2.35 9.96 11.75
C LYS A 129 -1.39 9.23 10.84
N LEU A 130 -1.90 8.46 9.88
CA LEU A 130 -1.11 7.56 9.03
C LEU A 130 -0.19 6.66 9.83
N SER A 131 -0.64 6.21 11.01
CA SER A 131 0.15 5.40 11.93
C SER A 131 0.30 3.95 11.47
N GLY A 132 -0.62 3.45 10.63
CA GLY A 132 -0.69 2.06 10.20
C GLY A 132 -1.15 1.08 11.29
N ASN A 133 -1.50 1.58 12.47
CA ASN A 133 -1.84 0.71 13.61
C ASN A 133 -3.09 -0.11 13.36
N GLU A 134 -4.14 0.49 12.80
CA GLU A 134 -5.38 -0.22 12.44
C GLU A 134 -5.12 -1.31 11.42
N GLN A 135 -4.29 -1.02 10.41
CA GLN A 135 -3.88 -2.01 9.43
C GLN A 135 -3.14 -3.18 10.08
N ALA A 136 -2.18 -2.89 10.96
CA ALA A 136 -1.42 -3.94 11.65
C ALA A 136 -2.31 -4.82 12.54
N MET A 137 -3.26 -4.23 13.27
CA MET A 137 -4.23 -4.97 14.08
C MET A 137 -5.13 -5.85 13.22
N ALA A 138 -5.62 -5.36 12.09
CA ALA A 138 -6.41 -6.13 11.14
C ALA A 138 -5.61 -7.30 10.56
N VAL A 139 -4.34 -7.08 10.20
CA VAL A 139 -3.43 -8.12 9.72
C VAL A 139 -3.19 -9.18 10.80
N LEU A 140 -2.88 -8.79 12.04
CA LEU A 140 -2.68 -9.70 13.16
C LEU A 140 -3.92 -10.57 13.42
N LYS A 141 -5.12 -9.98 13.38
CA LYS A 141 -6.39 -10.71 13.54
C LYS A 141 -6.57 -11.76 12.43
N LYS A 142 -6.34 -11.39 11.15
CA LYS A 142 -6.44 -12.31 10.01
C LYS A 142 -5.43 -13.46 10.13
N ILE A 143 -4.17 -13.15 10.45
CA ILE A 143 -3.11 -14.15 10.61
C ILE A 143 -3.45 -15.11 11.75
N SER A 144 -3.85 -14.60 12.92
CA SER A 144 -4.25 -15.42 14.06
C SER A 144 -5.37 -16.40 13.70
N SER A 145 -6.42 -15.92 13.04
CA SER A 145 -7.55 -16.75 12.62
C SER A 145 -7.13 -17.86 11.65
N ARG A 146 -6.33 -17.50 10.61
CA ARG A 146 -5.83 -18.49 9.63
C ARG A 146 -4.89 -19.50 10.26
N LEU A 147 -4.00 -19.04 11.12
CA LEU A 147 -3.05 -19.92 11.80
C LEU A 147 -3.76 -20.88 12.74
N ALA A 148 -4.76 -20.42 13.50
CA ALA A 148 -5.58 -21.28 14.35
C ALA A 148 -6.33 -22.35 13.54
N PHE A 149 -6.85 -21.99 12.36
CA PHE A 149 -7.44 -22.96 11.44
C PHE A 149 -6.43 -24.01 10.99
N LEU A 150 -5.23 -23.60 10.60
CA LEU A 150 -4.17 -24.52 10.15
C LEU A 150 -3.69 -25.45 11.27
N TYR A 151 -3.58 -24.96 12.51
CA TYR A 151 -3.20 -25.81 13.67
C TYR A 151 -4.20 -26.96 13.90
N ARG A 152 -5.50 -26.73 13.70
CA ARG A 152 -6.51 -27.83 13.79
C ARG A 152 -6.32 -28.92 12.73
N LYS A 153 -5.68 -28.59 11.60
CA LYS A 153 -5.38 -29.53 10.51
C LYS A 153 -3.96 -30.07 10.57
N ALA A 154 -3.14 -29.60 11.51
CA ALA A 154 -1.73 -29.97 11.62
C ALA A 154 -1.45 -31.49 11.62
N PRO A 155 -2.26 -32.37 12.31
CA PRO A 155 -2.00 -33.82 12.31
C PRO A 155 -2.00 -34.46 10.90
N PHE A 156 -2.73 -33.87 9.97
CA PHE A 156 -2.89 -34.40 8.60
C PHE A 156 -1.87 -33.79 7.59
N LEU A 157 -0.97 -32.92 8.04
CA LEU A 157 -0.10 -32.16 7.17
C LEU A 157 1.37 -32.46 7.44
N ASN A 158 2.10 -32.83 6.39
CA ASN A 158 3.56 -32.89 6.47
C ASN A 158 4.18 -31.49 6.43
N GLN A 159 5.47 -31.38 6.72
CA GLN A 159 6.19 -30.11 6.79
C GLN A 159 6.11 -29.30 5.49
N ARG A 160 6.21 -29.96 4.34
CA ARG A 160 6.13 -29.33 3.01
C ARG A 160 4.75 -28.69 2.80
N CYS A 161 3.68 -29.41 3.13
CA CYS A 161 2.30 -28.89 3.04
C CYS A 161 2.08 -27.73 4.00
N ARG A 162 2.54 -27.83 5.26
CA ARG A 162 2.45 -26.73 6.24
C ARG A 162 3.15 -25.47 5.74
N ARG A 163 4.36 -25.61 5.19
CA ARG A 163 5.11 -24.50 4.60
C ARG A 163 4.34 -23.87 3.44
N LEU A 164 3.82 -24.65 2.51
CA LEU A 164 3.07 -24.17 1.35
C LEU A 164 1.80 -23.42 1.78
N LEU A 165 1.04 -23.98 2.71
CA LEU A 165 -0.17 -23.35 3.25
C LEU A 165 0.12 -22.02 3.96
N CYS A 166 1.21 -21.93 4.73
CA CYS A 166 1.63 -20.67 5.31
C CYS A 166 1.99 -19.64 4.26
N MET A 167 2.69 -20.04 3.19
CA MET A 167 3.10 -19.13 2.10
C MET A 167 1.90 -18.62 1.30
N SER A 168 0.90 -19.46 1.05
CA SER A 168 -0.26 -19.09 0.24
C SER A 168 -1.38 -18.39 1.03
N LEU A 169 -1.64 -18.78 2.26
CA LEU A 169 -2.79 -18.31 3.04
C LEU A 169 -2.48 -17.25 4.10
N ILE A 170 -1.21 -17.14 4.53
CA ILE A 170 -0.84 -16.23 5.63
C ILE A 170 0.17 -15.18 5.16
N GLN A 171 1.23 -15.59 4.44
CA GLN A 171 2.29 -14.69 4.00
C GLN A 171 1.78 -13.46 3.22
N PRO A 172 0.74 -13.56 2.34
CA PRO A 172 0.21 -12.39 1.64
C PRO A 172 -0.31 -11.28 2.56
N PHE A 173 -0.75 -11.59 3.78
CA PHE A 173 -1.18 -10.57 4.73
C PHE A 173 -0.03 -9.70 5.25
N PHE A 174 1.16 -10.28 5.40
CA PHE A 174 2.36 -9.51 5.73
C PHE A 174 2.85 -8.67 4.55
N ASP A 175 2.66 -9.16 3.32
CA ASP A 175 3.25 -8.60 2.12
C ASP A 175 2.44 -7.46 1.52
N TYR A 176 1.10 -7.55 1.62
CA TYR A 176 0.22 -6.61 0.94
C TYR A 176 0.47 -5.17 1.39
N CYS A 177 0.97 -4.36 0.47
CA CYS A 177 1.33 -2.95 0.67
C CYS A 177 2.17 -2.66 1.92
N CYS A 178 2.95 -3.64 2.42
CA CYS A 178 3.71 -3.51 3.65
C CYS A 178 4.70 -2.34 3.63
N SER A 179 5.16 -1.94 2.46
CA SER A 179 6.04 -0.78 2.26
C SER A 179 5.41 0.55 2.69
N SER A 180 4.08 0.65 2.68
CA SER A 180 3.37 1.89 3.00
C SER A 180 3.07 2.05 4.48
N TRP A 181 2.73 0.97 5.19
CA TRP A 181 2.22 1.06 6.58
C TRP A 181 3.19 0.57 7.66
N TYR A 182 4.12 -0.34 7.35
CA TYR A 182 4.98 -0.97 8.37
C TYR A 182 5.93 0.03 9.06
N SER A 183 6.45 1.03 8.34
CA SER A 183 7.45 1.94 8.89
C SER A 183 6.93 2.80 10.04
N SER A 184 5.67 3.19 9.97
CA SER A 184 5.00 4.06 10.95
C SER A 184 4.57 3.32 12.23
N LEU A 185 4.60 1.98 12.22
CA LEU A 185 4.16 1.18 13.37
C LEU A 185 4.98 1.42 14.63
N SER A 186 4.30 1.35 15.77
CA SER A 186 4.96 1.28 17.08
C SER A 186 5.84 0.03 17.21
N PHE A 187 6.79 0.08 18.13
CA PHE A 187 7.67 -1.07 18.43
C PHE A 187 6.85 -2.30 18.84
N GLN A 188 5.82 -2.13 19.66
CA GLN A 188 4.98 -3.24 20.15
C GLN A 188 4.24 -3.96 19.00
N LEU A 189 3.74 -3.21 17.99
CA LEU A 189 3.07 -3.82 16.86
C LEU A 189 4.04 -4.54 15.92
N LYS A 190 5.25 -4.01 15.72
CA LYS A 190 6.31 -4.70 14.99
C LYS A 190 6.67 -6.02 15.68
N GLU A 191 6.88 -5.99 16.99
CA GLU A 191 7.14 -7.21 17.78
C GLU A 191 5.98 -8.21 17.71
N SER A 192 4.73 -7.74 17.73
CA SER A 192 3.55 -8.61 17.56
C SER A 192 3.52 -9.32 16.21
N LEU A 193 3.93 -8.65 15.14
CA LEU A 193 4.06 -9.26 13.81
C LEU A 193 5.18 -10.31 13.80
N ASP A 194 6.32 -10.04 14.44
CA ASP A 194 7.42 -11.00 14.57
C ASP A 194 7.01 -12.22 15.42
N VAL A 195 6.22 -12.02 16.47
CA VAL A 195 5.63 -13.13 17.25
C VAL A 195 4.76 -14.02 16.37
N MET A 196 3.93 -13.42 15.50
CA MET A 196 3.11 -14.20 14.56
C MET A 196 3.96 -14.98 13.56
N GLN A 197 5.04 -14.40 13.06
CA GLN A 197 5.97 -15.12 12.19
C GLN A 197 6.64 -16.28 12.92
N ARG A 198 7.07 -16.10 14.17
CA ARG A 198 7.60 -17.19 15.01
C ARG A 198 6.58 -18.33 15.23
N LYS A 199 5.29 -18.00 15.42
CA LYS A 199 4.21 -19.01 15.50
C LYS A 199 4.04 -19.76 14.18
N MET A 200 4.11 -19.10 13.03
CA MET A 200 4.09 -19.75 11.72
C MET A 200 5.26 -20.72 11.54
N ILE A 201 6.46 -20.33 11.95
CA ILE A 201 7.66 -21.20 11.88
C ILE A 201 7.47 -22.43 12.74
N ARG A 202 6.99 -22.28 13.99
CA ARG A 202 6.68 -23.43 14.86
C ARG A 202 5.66 -24.37 14.21
N PHE A 203 4.63 -23.84 13.59
CA PHE A 203 3.65 -24.62 12.85
C PHE A 203 4.29 -25.42 11.71
N VAL A 204 5.16 -24.79 10.90
CA VAL A 204 5.84 -25.46 9.79
C VAL A 204 6.71 -26.62 10.25
N TYR A 205 7.49 -26.40 11.32
CA TYR A 205 8.38 -27.44 11.87
C TYR A 205 7.68 -28.44 12.81
N GLY A 206 6.43 -28.21 13.20
CA GLY A 206 5.74 -29.02 14.20
C GLY A 206 6.31 -28.87 15.61
N LEU A 207 6.90 -27.72 15.93
CA LEU A 207 7.53 -27.46 17.21
C LEU A 207 6.52 -27.07 18.28
N HIS A 208 6.87 -27.34 19.54
CA HIS A 208 6.08 -26.91 20.69
C HIS A 208 5.98 -25.37 20.77
N SER A 209 4.91 -24.85 21.35
CA SER A 209 4.62 -23.41 21.45
C SER A 209 5.73 -22.59 22.15
N ARG A 210 6.48 -23.20 23.07
CA ARG A 210 7.58 -22.60 23.83
C ARG A 210 8.96 -22.76 23.17
N SER A 211 9.06 -23.52 22.06
CA SER A 211 10.36 -23.74 21.39
C SER A 211 10.93 -22.41 20.89
N THR A 212 12.23 -22.21 21.12
CA THR A 212 12.95 -21.04 20.65
C THR A 212 13.10 -21.07 19.13
N ILE A 213 12.81 -19.95 18.47
CA ILE A 213 13.01 -19.78 17.04
C ILE A 213 14.18 -18.83 16.83
N ASN A 214 15.16 -19.26 16.06
CA ASN A 214 16.35 -18.50 15.67
C ASN A 214 16.39 -18.26 14.15
N SER A 215 17.39 -17.51 13.69
CA SER A 215 17.58 -17.17 12.28
C SER A 215 17.78 -18.40 11.38
N SER A 216 18.36 -19.49 11.89
CA SER A 216 18.56 -20.71 11.08
C SER A 216 17.25 -21.35 10.67
N HIS A 217 16.20 -21.29 11.49
CA HIS A 217 14.88 -21.80 11.13
C HIS A 217 14.28 -21.02 9.94
N LEU A 218 14.47 -19.69 9.91
CA LEU A 218 14.02 -18.85 8.77
C LEU A 218 14.81 -19.16 7.51
N ALA A 219 16.15 -19.25 7.63
CA ALA A 219 17.04 -19.52 6.51
C ALA A 219 16.72 -20.88 5.85
N ASN A 220 16.54 -21.93 6.66
CA ASN A 220 16.28 -23.28 6.16
C ASN A 220 14.96 -23.43 5.41
N ILE A 221 13.93 -22.64 5.76
CA ILE A 221 12.66 -22.61 4.99
C ILE A 221 12.67 -21.53 3.91
N GLY A 222 13.76 -20.75 3.79
CA GLY A 222 13.92 -19.71 2.79
C GLY A 222 13.01 -18.49 3.05
N TRP A 223 12.74 -18.14 4.31
CA TRP A 223 11.93 -16.97 4.68
C TRP A 223 12.80 -15.85 5.23
N LEU A 224 12.51 -14.64 4.81
CA LEU A 224 13.04 -13.42 5.41
C LEU A 224 12.24 -13.08 6.69
N SER A 225 12.85 -12.40 7.65
CA SER A 225 12.13 -11.79 8.76
C SER A 225 11.05 -10.83 8.24
N VAL A 226 10.04 -10.50 9.04
CA VAL A 226 9.03 -9.50 8.65
C VAL A 226 9.70 -8.18 8.26
N ARG A 227 10.67 -7.72 9.04
CA ARG A 227 11.43 -6.50 8.78
C ARG A 227 12.17 -6.54 7.44
N ASP A 228 12.93 -7.63 7.17
CA ASP A 228 13.71 -7.74 5.94
C ASP A 228 12.82 -8.00 4.73
N ARG A 229 11.67 -8.60 4.93
CA ARG A 229 10.67 -8.75 3.88
C ARG A 229 10.08 -7.40 3.47
N VAL A 230 9.76 -6.53 4.41
CA VAL A 230 9.36 -5.14 4.11
C VAL A 230 10.48 -4.38 3.40
N ARG A 231 11.72 -4.52 3.89
CA ARG A 231 12.92 -3.96 3.27
C ARG A 231 13.10 -4.46 1.84
N PHE A 232 12.91 -5.74 1.61
CA PHE A 232 12.96 -6.35 0.29
C PHE A 232 11.95 -5.70 -0.68
N PHE A 233 10.69 -5.55 -0.29
CA PHE A 233 9.67 -4.92 -1.14
C PHE A 233 9.97 -3.43 -1.40
N LYS A 234 10.39 -2.68 -0.38
CA LYS A 234 10.80 -1.29 -0.55
C LYS A 234 11.92 -1.13 -1.57
N LEU A 235 12.93 -1.99 -1.48
CA LEU A 235 14.08 -1.94 -2.38
C LEU A 235 13.73 -2.39 -3.80
N LEU A 236 12.78 -3.30 -3.98
CA LEU A 236 12.22 -3.61 -5.31
C LEU A 236 11.48 -2.41 -5.91
N HIS A 237 10.75 -1.65 -5.10
CA HIS A 237 10.13 -0.40 -5.56
C HIS A 237 11.18 0.66 -5.89
N ALA A 238 12.20 0.82 -5.04
CA ALA A 238 13.32 1.74 -5.30
C ALA A 238 14.01 1.42 -6.63
N TYR A 239 14.29 0.14 -6.89
CA TYR A 239 14.87 -0.31 -8.15
C TYR A 239 13.99 0.10 -9.35
N ARG A 240 12.69 -0.18 -9.29
CA ARG A 240 11.75 0.18 -10.37
C ARG A 240 11.72 1.70 -10.60
N ILE A 241 11.71 2.49 -9.54
CA ILE A 241 11.72 3.95 -9.62
C ILE A 241 13.03 4.42 -10.27
N HIS A 242 14.16 3.90 -9.83
CA HIS A 242 15.49 4.29 -10.30
C HIS A 242 15.70 3.94 -11.79
N HIS A 243 15.20 2.81 -12.24
CA HIS A 243 15.31 2.35 -13.63
C HIS A 243 14.15 2.79 -14.55
N GLY A 244 13.32 3.76 -14.13
CA GLY A 244 12.23 4.29 -14.94
C GLY A 244 11.08 3.29 -15.20
N LEU A 245 11.00 2.21 -14.42
CA LEU A 245 9.96 1.18 -14.51
C LEU A 245 8.73 1.50 -13.64
N ALA A 246 8.72 2.67 -13.00
CA ALA A 246 7.60 3.18 -12.21
C ALA A 246 6.91 4.33 -12.97
N PRO A 247 5.62 4.59 -12.69
CA PRO A 247 4.91 5.73 -13.26
C PRO A 247 5.62 7.07 -12.96
N LYS A 248 5.56 8.00 -13.92
CA LYS A 248 6.26 9.31 -13.83
C LYS A 248 5.90 10.11 -12.56
N TYR A 249 4.64 10.05 -12.12
CA TYR A 249 4.18 10.76 -10.91
C TYR A 249 4.82 10.24 -9.61
N ILE A 250 5.29 8.98 -9.59
CA ILE A 250 6.08 8.44 -8.48
C ILE A 250 7.56 8.80 -8.64
N SER A 251 8.12 8.57 -9.84
CA SER A 251 9.56 8.77 -10.10
C SER A 251 9.99 10.24 -9.98
N GLY A 252 9.11 11.20 -10.29
CA GLY A 252 9.41 12.63 -10.18
C GLY A 252 9.76 13.12 -8.75
N SER A 253 9.37 12.37 -7.71
CA SER A 253 9.75 12.68 -6.32
C SER A 253 11.10 12.07 -5.90
N PHE A 254 11.78 11.33 -6.80
CA PHE A 254 13.04 10.64 -6.54
C PHE A 254 14.14 11.20 -7.43
N VAL A 255 14.86 12.19 -6.89
CA VAL A 255 15.94 12.85 -7.60
C VAL A 255 17.27 12.20 -7.20
N THR A 256 18.14 11.91 -8.17
CA THR A 256 19.49 11.39 -7.93
C THR A 256 20.49 12.53 -7.78
N PHE A 257 21.58 12.30 -7.08
CA PHE A 257 22.66 13.29 -6.97
C PHE A 257 23.26 13.65 -8.34
N SER A 258 23.32 12.70 -9.26
CA SER A 258 23.82 12.91 -10.62
C SER A 258 22.95 13.86 -11.47
N SER A 259 21.65 13.97 -11.16
CA SER A 259 20.75 14.88 -11.86
C SER A 259 20.73 16.29 -11.27
N PHE A 260 21.35 16.51 -10.10
CA PHE A 260 21.31 17.79 -9.38
C PHE A 260 22.62 18.57 -9.45
N HIS A 261 23.76 17.90 -9.62
CA HIS A 261 25.08 18.51 -9.69
C HIS A 261 25.77 18.20 -11.00
N SER A 262 26.27 19.25 -11.68
CA SER A 262 27.07 19.15 -12.92
C SER A 262 28.50 18.61 -12.67
N HIS A 263 28.95 18.51 -11.40
CA HIS A 263 30.28 18.01 -11.05
C HIS A 263 30.25 16.55 -10.65
N ASN A 264 31.19 15.75 -11.15
CA ASN A 264 31.38 14.36 -10.77
C ASN A 264 31.92 14.27 -9.32
N THR A 265 31.00 14.18 -8.36
CA THR A 265 31.37 13.88 -6.95
C THR A 265 31.29 12.38 -6.71
N ARG A 266 31.93 11.91 -5.62
CA ARG A 266 31.81 10.49 -5.20
C ARG A 266 30.36 10.05 -5.04
N GLY A 267 29.43 10.96 -4.72
CA GLY A 267 27.99 10.70 -4.63
C GLY A 267 27.30 10.56 -5.99
N SER A 268 27.74 11.25 -7.05
CA SER A 268 27.17 11.17 -8.38
C SER A 268 27.42 9.83 -9.07
N SER A 269 28.60 9.21 -8.80
CA SER A 269 28.96 7.89 -9.35
C SER A 269 28.27 6.71 -8.65
N THR A 270 27.59 6.93 -7.51
CA THR A 270 27.05 5.86 -6.65
C THR A 270 25.53 5.69 -6.72
N ASN A 271 24.85 6.38 -7.62
CA ASN A 271 23.39 6.34 -7.75
C ASN A 271 22.63 6.60 -6.42
N PHE A 272 23.15 7.54 -5.60
CA PHE A 272 22.48 7.97 -4.38
C PHE A 272 21.21 8.77 -4.69
N LEU A 273 20.12 8.47 -3.96
CA LEU A 273 18.90 9.25 -3.97
C LEU A 273 18.98 10.39 -2.95
N ILE A 274 18.58 11.59 -3.37
CA ILE A 274 18.59 12.76 -2.47
C ILE A 274 17.50 12.60 -1.41
N THR A 275 17.89 12.58 -0.14
CA THR A 275 16.97 12.72 0.99
C THR A 275 17.00 14.19 1.41
N LYS A 276 15.91 14.93 1.19
CA LYS A 276 15.78 16.25 1.82
C LYS A 276 15.63 16.04 3.32
N GLU A 277 16.59 16.55 4.09
CA GLU A 277 16.62 16.43 5.56
C GLU A 277 15.65 17.41 6.27
N ASP A 278 14.91 18.24 5.53
CA ASP A 278 14.18 19.40 6.05
C ASP A 278 12.89 19.08 6.83
N SER A 279 12.61 17.83 7.21
CA SER A 279 11.42 17.58 8.01
C SER A 279 11.74 16.92 9.35
N SER A 280 11.61 17.70 10.40
CA SER A 280 11.59 17.22 11.79
C SER A 280 10.31 16.43 12.14
N ARG A 281 9.36 16.28 11.19
CA ARG A 281 8.08 15.62 11.44
C ARG A 281 8.21 14.11 11.32
N SER A 282 7.88 13.39 12.39
CA SER A 282 7.95 11.92 12.45
C SER A 282 7.17 11.21 11.33
N ILE A 283 6.03 11.76 10.89
CA ILE A 283 5.23 11.23 9.77
C ILE A 283 6.04 11.21 8.48
N MET A 284 6.79 12.27 8.18
CA MET A 284 7.62 12.35 6.98
C MET A 284 8.79 11.38 7.04
N LEU A 285 9.44 11.24 8.20
CA LEU A 285 10.56 10.31 8.40
C LEU A 285 10.16 8.84 8.27
N ASN A 286 8.91 8.51 8.56
CA ASN A 286 8.35 7.17 8.41
C ASN A 286 7.68 6.94 7.05
N SER A 287 7.55 7.97 6.21
CA SER A 287 6.94 7.85 4.89
C SER A 287 7.72 6.89 3.98
N PHE A 288 7.03 6.30 3.02
CA PHE A 288 7.65 5.45 2.00
C PHE A 288 8.77 6.19 1.27
N SER A 289 8.52 7.42 0.81
CA SER A 289 9.48 8.20 0.04
C SER A 289 10.78 8.49 0.80
N TYR A 290 10.71 8.72 2.10
CA TYR A 290 11.91 8.94 2.92
C TYR A 290 12.63 7.62 3.24
N THR A 291 11.89 6.63 3.75
CA THR A 291 12.49 5.38 4.21
C THR A 291 13.09 4.57 3.07
N VAL A 292 12.48 4.58 1.88
CA VAL A 292 12.99 3.85 0.72
C VAL A 292 14.30 4.44 0.20
N LYS A 293 14.45 5.78 0.23
CA LYS A 293 15.71 6.45 -0.16
C LYS A 293 16.84 6.07 0.79
N LYS A 294 16.59 6.10 2.10
CA LYS A 294 17.56 5.70 3.12
C LYS A 294 18.00 4.23 2.93
N GLU A 295 17.06 3.35 2.72
CA GLU A 295 17.31 1.92 2.48
C GLU A 295 18.10 1.69 1.19
N TRP A 296 17.73 2.38 0.09
CA TRP A 296 18.45 2.31 -1.18
C TRP A 296 19.90 2.80 -1.03
N ASN A 297 20.10 3.92 -0.36
CA ASN A 297 21.42 4.48 -0.16
C ASN A 297 22.34 3.55 0.65
N SER A 298 21.78 2.75 1.56
CA SER A 298 22.53 1.78 2.36
C SER A 298 22.96 0.52 1.60
N LEU A 299 22.48 0.31 0.37
CA LEU A 299 22.88 -0.86 -0.43
C LEU A 299 24.33 -0.75 -0.93
N PRO A 300 25.06 -1.89 -1.02
CA PRO A 300 26.34 -1.97 -1.71
C PRO A 300 26.22 -1.53 -3.17
N ILE A 301 27.28 -0.88 -3.69
CA ILE A 301 27.33 -0.39 -5.07
C ILE A 301 27.10 -1.53 -6.07
N GLY A 302 27.66 -2.72 -5.83
CA GLY A 302 27.47 -3.88 -6.70
C GLY A 302 26.02 -4.35 -6.83
N LEU A 303 25.13 -4.05 -5.86
CA LEU A 303 23.70 -4.29 -6.01
C LEU A 303 23.01 -3.18 -6.82
N LYS A 304 23.41 -1.92 -6.60
CA LYS A 304 22.81 -0.77 -7.30
C LYS A 304 23.13 -0.75 -8.80
N SER A 305 24.27 -1.33 -9.21
CA SER A 305 24.71 -1.40 -10.60
C SER A 305 24.02 -2.50 -11.43
N ILE A 306 23.23 -3.37 -10.81
CA ILE A 306 22.53 -4.44 -11.53
C ILE A 306 21.42 -3.84 -12.39
N THR A 307 21.44 -4.10 -13.68
CA THR A 307 20.45 -3.59 -14.66
C THR A 307 19.24 -4.50 -14.85
N SER A 308 19.39 -5.81 -14.64
CA SER A 308 18.29 -6.77 -14.74
C SER A 308 17.48 -6.85 -13.45
N TYR A 309 16.17 -6.59 -13.53
CA TYR A 309 15.26 -6.69 -12.38
C TYR A 309 15.23 -8.08 -11.74
N ALA A 310 15.24 -9.13 -12.56
CA ALA A 310 15.24 -10.51 -12.06
C ALA A 310 16.52 -10.84 -11.29
N THR A 311 17.68 -10.43 -11.82
CA THR A 311 18.97 -10.58 -11.18
C THR A 311 19.05 -9.77 -9.89
N PHE A 312 18.61 -8.51 -9.92
CA PHE A 312 18.55 -7.66 -8.72
C PHE A 312 17.71 -8.29 -7.62
N LYS A 313 16.49 -8.77 -7.96
CA LYS A 313 15.58 -9.43 -7.02
C LYS A 313 16.23 -10.64 -6.33
N THR A 314 16.94 -11.46 -7.08
CA THR A 314 17.63 -12.66 -6.56
C THR A 314 18.79 -12.25 -5.65
N ARG A 315 19.69 -11.37 -6.12
CA ARG A 315 20.85 -10.91 -5.36
C ARG A 315 20.48 -10.11 -4.12
N LEU A 316 19.43 -9.30 -4.20
CA LEU A 316 18.91 -8.59 -3.03
C LEU A 316 18.42 -9.57 -1.96
N ARG A 317 17.70 -10.62 -2.36
CA ARG A 317 17.26 -11.64 -1.41
C ARG A 317 18.43 -12.36 -0.75
N GLU A 318 19.45 -12.75 -1.51
CA GLU A 318 20.67 -13.36 -0.99
C GLU A 318 21.41 -12.42 -0.01
N PHE A 319 21.50 -11.13 -0.35
CA PHE A 319 22.10 -10.12 0.49
C PHE A 319 21.39 -9.97 1.84
N LEU A 320 20.04 -9.92 1.81
CA LEU A 320 19.25 -9.82 3.03
C LEU A 320 19.32 -11.09 3.89
N PHE A 321 19.52 -12.27 3.32
CA PHE A 321 19.77 -13.49 4.09
C PHE A 321 21.14 -13.51 4.77
N LYS A 322 22.15 -12.86 4.22
CA LYS A 322 23.51 -12.80 4.80
C LYS A 322 23.63 -11.80 5.97
N THR A 323 22.64 -10.93 6.15
CA THR A 323 22.60 -9.93 7.22
C THR A 323 22.03 -10.47 8.55
N TYR A 324 21.70 -11.78 8.61
CA TYR A 324 21.26 -12.48 9.82
C TYR A 324 22.40 -12.93 10.70
#